data_9ac4049b3dea37e1cbdfafa57e534f3e
#
_entry.id   9ac4049b3dea37e1cbdfafa57e534f3e
#
_cell.length_a   1.000
_cell.length_b   1.000
_cell.length_c   1.000
_cell.angle_alpha   90.00
_cell.angle_beta   90.00
_cell.angle_gamma   90.00
#
_symmetry.space_group_name_H-M   'P 1'
#
loop_
_entity.id
_entity.type
_entity.pdbx_description
1 polymer ?
#
loop_
_entity_poly.entity_id
_entity_poly.type
_entity_poly.pdbx_seq_one_letter_code
_entity_poly.pdbx_strand_id
1 'polypeptide(L)'
;MAEANAQLDKTLTAKARAKFKALQESDFENISGLFIVGEWDDGDSSRFVKFLRPYVNPKQQTWGYLDWQVRQHLIYLSYLRHLNNQPFDLAKEAGRMDAKADSVAQADERRRQRNLLADSINGVYIPKNLKDSFARLDKLLSDTLKQQLRYPDPAYGLAAFHFGLGLWMRNSWQLWGGSRLQQYFVGLGVHHPDDMSGIILRSYSAYLNGKELDEKSIRPLTIDEPAPTAPPPPPVIDRKKYYTKEYRRFLRKRKIDDFASLPPEAYAEY
;
A
#
# COMPACT_ATOMS: atom_id res chain seq x y z
N MET A 1 -20.57 -25.81 5.36
CA MET A 1 -19.54 -26.21 4.37
C MET A 1 -20.00 -27.22 3.35
N ALA A 2 -20.77 -28.27 3.72
CA ALA A 2 -21.24 -29.28 2.76
C ALA A 2 -22.08 -28.70 1.61
N GLU A 3 -23.00 -27.77 1.88
CA GLU A 3 -23.79 -27.08 0.84
C GLU A 3 -22.87 -26.27 -0.12
N ALA A 4 -21.84 -25.58 0.42
CA ALA A 4 -20.88 -24.83 -0.36
C ALA A 4 -20.08 -25.76 -1.29
N ASN A 5 -19.58 -26.87 -0.79
CA ASN A 5 -18.87 -27.87 -1.59
C ASN A 5 -19.77 -28.46 -2.69
N ALA A 6 -21.04 -28.80 -2.38
CA ALA A 6 -21.98 -29.30 -3.38
C ALA A 6 -22.31 -28.26 -4.45
N GLN A 7 -22.33 -26.98 -4.11
CA GLN A 7 -22.52 -25.91 -5.09
C GLN A 7 -21.28 -25.76 -6.00
N LEU A 8 -20.07 -25.86 -5.43
CA LEU A 8 -18.84 -25.85 -6.21
C LEU A 8 -18.75 -27.04 -7.17
N ASP A 9 -19.21 -28.22 -6.76
CA ASP A 9 -19.30 -29.40 -7.66
C ASP A 9 -20.23 -29.16 -8.86
N LYS A 10 -21.28 -28.35 -8.70
CA LYS A 10 -22.21 -28.02 -9.79
C LYS A 10 -21.67 -26.94 -10.70
N THR A 11 -20.92 -25.98 -10.16
CA THR A 11 -20.45 -24.82 -10.94
C THR A 11 -19.12 -25.08 -11.65
N LEU A 12 -18.23 -25.90 -11.07
CA LEU A 12 -16.93 -26.18 -11.64
C LEU A 12 -16.96 -27.29 -12.69
N THR A 13 -16.29 -27.05 -13.80
CA THR A 13 -16.05 -28.08 -14.81
C THR A 13 -15.17 -29.21 -14.25
N ALA A 14 -15.25 -30.41 -14.84
CA ALA A 14 -14.39 -31.55 -14.45
C ALA A 14 -12.89 -31.19 -14.53
N LYS A 15 -12.48 -30.40 -15.53
CA LYS A 15 -11.10 -29.91 -15.69
C LYS A 15 -10.69 -28.96 -14.56
N ALA A 16 -11.59 -28.04 -14.16
CA ALA A 16 -11.34 -27.12 -13.07
C ALA A 16 -11.24 -27.87 -11.73
N ARG A 17 -12.13 -28.84 -11.47
CA ARG A 17 -12.07 -29.71 -10.27
C ARG A 17 -10.78 -30.50 -10.18
N ALA A 18 -10.31 -31.08 -11.31
CA ALA A 18 -9.05 -31.82 -11.35
C ALA A 18 -7.85 -30.91 -11.03
N LYS A 19 -7.83 -29.68 -11.58
CA LYS A 19 -6.81 -28.70 -11.23
C LYS A 19 -6.87 -28.31 -9.76
N PHE A 20 -8.06 -28.05 -9.22
CA PHE A 20 -8.23 -27.66 -7.83
C PHE A 20 -7.80 -28.80 -6.88
N LYS A 21 -8.12 -30.05 -7.22
CA LYS A 21 -7.71 -31.23 -6.46
C LYS A 21 -6.20 -31.39 -6.30
N ALA A 22 -5.43 -30.89 -7.28
CA ALA A 22 -3.97 -30.96 -7.29
C ALA A 22 -3.28 -29.81 -6.51
N LEU A 23 -4.04 -28.83 -6.03
CA LEU A 23 -3.47 -27.68 -5.29
C LEU A 23 -2.97 -28.10 -3.90
N GLN A 24 -2.01 -27.31 -3.41
CA GLN A 24 -1.62 -27.28 -2.00
C GLN A 24 -2.27 -26.07 -1.32
N GLU A 25 -2.39 -26.09 -0.01
CA GLU A 25 -2.93 -24.95 0.75
C GLU A 25 -2.11 -23.64 0.53
N SER A 26 -0.80 -23.77 0.35
CA SER A 26 0.10 -22.65 0.02
C SER A 26 -0.21 -21.97 -1.32
N ASP A 27 -0.91 -22.65 -2.22
CA ASP A 27 -1.24 -22.09 -3.53
C ASP A 27 -2.43 -21.13 -3.47
N PHE A 28 -3.21 -21.13 -2.37
CA PHE A 28 -4.44 -20.35 -2.26
C PHE A 28 -4.22 -18.84 -2.32
N GLU A 29 -3.06 -18.35 -1.87
CA GLU A 29 -2.70 -16.94 -1.93
C GLU A 29 -2.46 -16.45 -3.38
N ASN A 30 -2.17 -17.38 -4.30
CA ASN A 30 -1.84 -17.09 -5.69
C ASN A 30 -2.94 -17.46 -6.69
N ILE A 31 -4.09 -17.91 -6.21
CA ILE A 31 -5.23 -18.24 -7.08
C ILE A 31 -5.93 -16.94 -7.51
N SER A 32 -5.33 -16.23 -8.46
CA SER A 32 -6.00 -15.15 -9.19
C SER A 32 -6.98 -15.76 -10.19
N GLY A 33 -8.27 -15.50 -10.01
CA GLY A 33 -9.28 -15.84 -11.02
C GLY A 33 -10.25 -16.98 -10.68
N LEU A 34 -10.14 -17.65 -9.55
CA LEU A 34 -11.21 -18.48 -9.01
C LEU A 34 -12.22 -17.61 -8.24
N PHE A 35 -12.84 -16.65 -8.92
CA PHE A 35 -13.96 -15.85 -8.42
C PHE A 35 -15.25 -16.70 -8.28
N ILE A 36 -15.13 -17.85 -7.63
CA ILE A 36 -16.26 -18.78 -7.46
C ILE A 36 -17.16 -18.34 -6.31
N VAL A 37 -16.70 -17.41 -5.49
CA VAL A 37 -17.37 -17.04 -4.23
C VAL A 37 -18.12 -15.71 -4.33
N GLY A 38 -17.98 -14.96 -5.41
CA GLY A 38 -18.53 -13.61 -5.54
C GLY A 38 -20.04 -13.51 -5.35
N GLU A 39 -20.81 -14.52 -5.75
CA GLU A 39 -22.27 -14.52 -5.60
C GLU A 39 -22.75 -14.96 -4.20
N TRP A 40 -21.90 -15.62 -3.41
CA TRP A 40 -22.28 -16.11 -2.08
C TRP A 40 -21.82 -15.18 -0.97
N ASP A 41 -20.84 -14.38 -1.26
CA ASP A 41 -20.19 -13.46 -0.33
C ASP A 41 -20.63 -12.01 -0.54
N ASP A 42 -21.88 -11.85 -1.00
CA ASP A 42 -22.43 -10.53 -1.28
C ASP A 42 -22.82 -9.81 0.03
N GLY A 43 -21.77 -9.41 0.75
CA GLY A 43 -21.84 -8.60 1.96
C GLY A 43 -22.27 -9.35 3.22
N ASP A 44 -22.33 -8.61 4.32
CA ASP A 44 -22.62 -9.08 5.69
C ASP A 44 -23.99 -9.75 5.87
N SER A 45 -24.89 -9.62 4.90
CA SER A 45 -26.25 -10.17 4.94
C SER A 45 -26.36 -11.60 4.40
N SER A 46 -25.35 -12.10 3.68
CA SER A 46 -25.41 -13.42 3.06
C SER A 46 -25.56 -14.54 4.12
N ARG A 47 -26.31 -15.57 3.77
CA ARG A 47 -26.51 -16.77 4.64
C ARG A 47 -25.17 -17.43 4.97
N PHE A 48 -24.26 -17.43 4.03
CA PHE A 48 -22.94 -18.03 4.18
C PHE A 48 -22.04 -17.24 5.13
N VAL A 49 -22.01 -15.92 5.00
CA VAL A 49 -21.27 -15.05 5.93
C VAL A 49 -21.79 -15.18 7.35
N LYS A 50 -23.11 -15.17 7.52
CA LYS A 50 -23.75 -15.41 8.84
C LYS A 50 -23.38 -16.76 9.45
N PHE A 51 -23.26 -17.80 8.62
CA PHE A 51 -22.83 -19.13 9.05
C PHE A 51 -21.36 -19.14 9.50
N LEU A 52 -20.45 -18.43 8.79
CA LEU A 52 -19.03 -18.39 9.14
C LEU A 52 -18.71 -17.44 10.30
N ARG A 53 -19.54 -16.43 10.54
CA ARG A 53 -19.30 -15.37 11.54
C ARG A 53 -18.92 -15.88 12.94
N PRO A 54 -19.52 -16.94 13.50
CA PRO A 54 -19.11 -17.48 14.81
C PRO A 54 -17.70 -18.07 14.86
N TYR A 55 -17.14 -18.41 13.70
CA TYR A 55 -15.83 -19.06 13.57
C TYR A 55 -14.71 -18.08 13.22
N VAL A 56 -15.02 -16.85 12.82
CA VAL A 56 -14.06 -15.83 12.44
C VAL A 56 -13.91 -14.82 13.57
N ASN A 57 -12.69 -14.57 14.01
CA ASN A 57 -12.42 -13.67 15.12
C ASN A 57 -12.85 -12.23 14.79
N PRO A 58 -13.75 -11.60 15.60
CA PRO A 58 -14.20 -10.23 15.37
C PRO A 58 -13.07 -9.18 15.35
N LYS A 59 -11.95 -9.44 16.03
CA LYS A 59 -10.78 -8.55 16.04
C LYS A 59 -10.08 -8.47 14.68
N GLN A 60 -10.28 -9.45 13.81
CA GLN A 60 -9.73 -9.45 12.44
C GLN A 60 -10.63 -8.69 11.46
N GLN A 61 -11.81 -8.27 11.88
CA GLN A 61 -12.81 -7.57 11.04
C GLN A 61 -12.51 -6.08 10.83
N THR A 62 -11.42 -5.54 11.38
CA THR A 62 -11.12 -4.10 11.34
C THR A 62 -10.89 -3.52 9.93
N TRP A 63 -10.70 -4.39 8.92
CA TRP A 63 -10.56 -3.98 7.52
C TRP A 63 -11.28 -5.02 6.66
N GLY A 64 -12.52 -5.00 6.44
CA GLY A 64 -13.38 -5.97 5.71
C GLY A 64 -12.70 -6.93 4.70
N TYR A 65 -11.48 -6.61 4.30
CA TYR A 65 -10.60 -7.34 3.41
C TYR A 65 -9.99 -8.61 4.06
N LEU A 66 -9.54 -8.56 5.32
CA LEU A 66 -8.98 -9.74 6.01
C LEU A 66 -10.05 -10.81 6.25
N ASP A 67 -11.27 -10.37 6.59
CA ASP A 67 -12.41 -11.26 6.74
C ASP A 67 -12.71 -12.01 5.43
N TRP A 68 -12.66 -11.32 4.29
CA TRP A 68 -12.86 -11.94 2.97
C TRP A 68 -11.76 -12.99 2.67
N GLN A 69 -10.51 -12.72 2.93
CA GLN A 69 -9.41 -13.68 2.71
C GLN A 69 -9.55 -14.91 3.58
N VAL A 70 -9.91 -14.76 4.87
CA VAL A 70 -10.14 -15.88 5.78
C VAL A 70 -11.31 -16.73 5.29
N ARG A 71 -12.41 -16.11 4.91
CA ARG A 71 -13.59 -16.84 4.38
C ARG A 71 -13.25 -17.61 3.11
N GLN A 72 -12.57 -16.95 2.17
CA GLN A 72 -12.13 -17.56 0.92
C GLN A 72 -11.21 -18.76 1.18
N HIS A 73 -10.26 -18.61 2.09
CA HIS A 73 -9.34 -19.68 2.45
C HIS A 73 -10.07 -20.87 3.04
N LEU A 74 -11.00 -20.66 3.97
CA LEU A 74 -11.82 -21.75 4.58
C LEU A 74 -12.66 -22.47 3.53
N ILE A 75 -13.23 -21.74 2.56
CA ILE A 75 -13.99 -22.37 1.45
C ILE A 75 -13.06 -23.23 0.61
N TYR A 76 -11.92 -22.70 0.20
CA TYR A 76 -10.98 -23.44 -0.64
C TYR A 76 -10.44 -24.66 0.07
N LEU A 77 -10.08 -24.54 1.33
CA LEU A 77 -9.59 -25.67 2.11
C LEU A 77 -10.66 -26.75 2.29
N SER A 78 -11.91 -26.34 2.61
CA SER A 78 -13.04 -27.27 2.69
C SER A 78 -13.25 -28.02 1.38
N TYR A 79 -13.21 -27.28 0.25
CA TYR A 79 -13.42 -27.91 -1.07
C TYR A 79 -12.25 -28.80 -1.48
N LEU A 80 -11.03 -28.41 -1.20
CA LEU A 80 -9.85 -29.25 -1.44
C LEU A 80 -9.93 -30.57 -0.66
N ARG A 81 -10.32 -30.50 0.62
CA ARG A 81 -10.54 -31.69 1.47
C ARG A 81 -11.67 -32.56 0.92
N HIS A 82 -12.78 -31.95 0.51
CA HIS A 82 -13.91 -32.67 -0.12
C HIS A 82 -13.49 -33.45 -1.37
N LEU A 83 -12.77 -32.81 -2.30
CA LEU A 83 -12.28 -33.44 -3.54
C LEU A 83 -11.29 -34.59 -3.28
N ASN A 84 -10.57 -34.55 -2.17
CA ASN A 84 -9.58 -35.55 -1.78
C ASN A 84 -10.15 -36.58 -0.75
N ASN A 85 -11.45 -36.57 -0.47
CA ASN A 85 -12.10 -37.41 0.52
C ASN A 85 -11.43 -37.33 1.89
N GLN A 86 -11.00 -36.11 2.30
CA GLN A 86 -10.39 -35.88 3.58
C GLN A 86 -11.36 -35.18 4.53
N PRO A 87 -11.27 -35.41 5.84
CA PRO A 87 -12.10 -34.72 6.81
C PRO A 87 -11.80 -33.24 6.86
N PHE A 88 -12.84 -32.43 7.10
CA PHE A 88 -12.72 -30.99 7.30
C PHE A 88 -13.47 -30.59 8.57
N ASP A 89 -12.74 -29.99 9.51
CA ASP A 89 -13.27 -29.42 10.73
C ASP A 89 -13.15 -27.89 10.69
N LEU A 90 -14.30 -27.23 10.50
CA LEU A 90 -14.35 -25.78 10.36
C LEU A 90 -13.82 -25.04 11.60
N ALA A 91 -14.17 -25.50 12.80
CA ALA A 91 -13.75 -24.83 14.03
C ALA A 91 -12.24 -24.94 14.24
N LYS A 92 -11.67 -26.13 13.98
CA LYS A 92 -10.24 -26.38 14.05
C LYS A 92 -9.45 -25.52 13.05
N GLU A 93 -9.90 -25.47 11.79
CA GLU A 93 -9.20 -24.73 10.75
C GLU A 93 -9.33 -23.21 10.94
N ALA A 94 -10.49 -22.72 11.35
CA ALA A 94 -10.65 -21.31 11.72
C ALA A 94 -9.76 -20.94 12.89
N GLY A 95 -9.70 -21.74 13.95
CA GLY A 95 -8.80 -21.51 15.08
C GLY A 95 -7.30 -21.53 14.70
N ARG A 96 -6.92 -22.39 13.74
CA ARG A 96 -5.55 -22.40 13.20
C ARG A 96 -5.22 -21.10 12.46
N MET A 97 -6.17 -20.57 11.68
CA MET A 97 -5.99 -19.30 10.98
C MET A 97 -5.92 -18.12 11.95
N ASP A 98 -6.76 -18.11 12.99
CA ASP A 98 -6.73 -17.10 14.05
C ASP A 98 -5.37 -17.10 14.76
N ALA A 99 -4.85 -18.25 15.15
CA ALA A 99 -3.53 -18.36 15.78
C ALA A 99 -2.39 -17.87 14.87
N LYS A 100 -2.47 -18.14 13.56
CA LYS A 100 -1.52 -17.62 12.57
C LYS A 100 -1.63 -16.09 12.50
N ALA A 101 -2.83 -15.53 12.42
CA ALA A 101 -3.06 -14.10 12.34
C ALA A 101 -2.58 -13.38 13.61
N ASP A 102 -2.84 -13.92 14.80
CA ASP A 102 -2.33 -13.39 16.06
C ASP A 102 -0.80 -13.40 16.12
N SER A 103 -0.16 -14.45 15.62
CA SER A 103 1.29 -14.54 15.53
C SER A 103 1.88 -13.45 14.61
N VAL A 104 1.25 -13.23 13.45
CA VAL A 104 1.65 -12.17 12.50
C VAL A 104 1.45 -10.80 13.14
N ALA A 105 0.29 -10.54 13.75
CA ALA A 105 0.01 -9.27 14.42
C ALA A 105 1.02 -8.96 15.53
N GLN A 106 1.39 -9.95 16.34
CA GLN A 106 2.43 -9.80 17.37
C GLN A 106 3.82 -9.54 16.77
N ALA A 107 4.16 -10.18 15.66
CA ALA A 107 5.42 -9.94 14.97
C ALA A 107 5.48 -8.52 14.39
N ASP A 108 4.37 -8.06 13.81
CA ASP A 108 4.23 -6.71 13.27
C ASP A 108 4.31 -5.65 14.37
N GLU A 109 3.66 -5.88 15.51
CA GLU A 109 3.75 -4.97 16.64
C GLU A 109 5.18 -4.88 17.20
N ARG A 110 5.87 -6.02 17.36
CA ARG A 110 7.30 -6.02 17.74
C ARG A 110 8.17 -5.28 16.72
N ARG A 111 7.85 -5.40 15.42
CA ARG A 111 8.54 -4.65 14.36
C ARG A 111 8.28 -3.16 14.49
N ARG A 112 7.03 -2.74 14.68
CA ARG A 112 6.66 -1.33 14.92
C ARG A 112 7.41 -0.74 16.10
N GLN A 113 7.43 -1.42 17.23
CA GLN A 113 8.12 -0.95 18.43
C GLN A 113 9.63 -0.73 18.17
N ARG A 114 10.27 -1.64 17.45
CA ARG A 114 11.67 -1.44 17.03
C ARG A 114 11.83 -0.24 16.10
N ASN A 115 10.94 -0.09 15.13
CA ASN A 115 11.00 0.97 14.13
C ASN A 115 10.81 2.38 14.74
N LEU A 116 9.97 2.50 15.80
CA LEU A 116 9.77 3.78 16.50
C LEU A 116 11.05 4.34 17.10
N LEU A 117 11.95 3.49 17.54
CA LEU A 117 13.21 3.87 18.19
C LEU A 117 14.39 3.92 17.20
N ALA A 118 14.22 3.42 15.99
CA ALA A 118 15.32 3.28 15.05
C ALA A 118 15.66 4.61 14.35
N ASP A 119 16.96 4.93 14.34
CA ASP A 119 17.50 6.04 13.53
C ASP A 119 17.58 5.68 12.05
N SER A 120 17.73 4.39 11.73
CA SER A 120 17.78 3.86 10.37
C SER A 120 17.08 2.51 10.30
N ILE A 121 16.40 2.26 9.18
CA ILE A 121 15.70 1.00 8.91
C ILE A 121 16.14 0.54 7.51
N ASN A 122 16.60 -0.70 7.41
CA ASN A 122 17.14 -1.28 6.16
C ASN A 122 18.22 -0.40 5.50
N GLY A 123 19.07 0.23 6.30
CA GLY A 123 20.14 1.13 5.82
C GLY A 123 19.68 2.54 5.44
N VAL A 124 18.38 2.83 5.50
CA VAL A 124 17.83 4.16 5.20
C VAL A 124 17.62 4.94 6.49
N TYR A 125 18.21 6.14 6.57
CA TYR A 125 17.97 7.06 7.68
C TYR A 125 16.51 7.51 7.70
N ILE A 126 15.89 7.45 8.87
CA ILE A 126 14.51 7.87 9.10
C ILE A 126 14.51 9.27 9.72
N PRO A 127 13.92 10.28 9.07
CA PRO A 127 13.82 11.61 9.65
C PRO A 127 13.02 11.61 10.97
N LYS A 128 13.39 12.51 11.89
CA LYS A 128 12.71 12.66 13.21
C LYS A 128 11.41 13.46 13.08
N ASN A 129 11.38 14.42 12.17
CA ASN A 129 10.30 15.38 11.98
C ASN A 129 10.34 15.94 10.55
N LEU A 130 9.44 16.87 10.26
CA LEU A 130 9.33 17.49 8.94
C LEU A 130 10.59 18.29 8.55
N LYS A 131 11.18 19.04 9.49
CA LYS A 131 12.41 19.81 9.24
C LYS A 131 13.61 18.91 8.92
N ASP A 132 13.74 17.79 9.62
CA ASP A 132 14.77 16.78 9.37
C ASP A 132 14.54 16.07 8.01
N SER A 133 13.27 15.90 7.61
CA SER A 133 12.94 15.42 6.27
C SER A 133 13.47 16.32 5.16
N PHE A 134 13.40 17.65 5.34
CA PHE A 134 13.94 18.60 4.37
C PHE A 134 15.46 18.49 4.25
N ALA A 135 16.17 18.44 5.38
CA ALA A 135 17.62 18.27 5.38
C ALA A 135 18.05 16.95 4.71
N ARG A 136 17.22 15.91 4.81
CA ARG A 136 17.46 14.64 4.13
C ARG A 136 17.16 14.73 2.64
N LEU A 137 16.04 15.35 2.24
CA LEU A 137 15.67 15.57 0.84
C LEU A 137 16.71 16.45 0.12
N ASP A 138 17.26 17.47 0.80
CA ASP A 138 18.32 18.30 0.24
C ASP A 138 19.57 17.50 -0.17
N LYS A 139 19.88 16.42 0.54
CA LYS A 139 21.00 15.53 0.25
C LYS A 139 20.68 14.47 -0.79
N LEU A 140 19.43 14.05 -0.89
CA LEU A 140 19.01 12.94 -1.76
C LEU A 140 18.61 13.41 -3.16
N LEU A 141 18.01 14.61 -3.27
CA LEU A 141 17.42 15.05 -4.51
C LEU A 141 18.41 15.84 -5.36
N SER A 142 18.40 15.55 -6.66
CA SER A 142 19.13 16.35 -7.63
C SER A 142 18.59 17.79 -7.72
N ASP A 143 19.40 18.73 -8.16
CA ASP A 143 18.98 20.12 -8.36
C ASP A 143 17.82 20.23 -9.36
N THR A 144 17.79 19.36 -10.36
CA THR A 144 16.69 19.28 -11.33
C THR A 144 15.37 18.93 -10.63
N LEU A 145 15.36 17.91 -9.77
CA LEU A 145 14.15 17.51 -9.06
C LEU A 145 13.73 18.58 -8.03
N LYS A 146 14.68 19.22 -7.35
CA LYS A 146 14.39 20.37 -6.48
C LYS A 146 13.74 21.52 -7.25
N GLN A 147 14.19 21.82 -8.47
CA GLN A 147 13.56 22.83 -9.32
C GLN A 147 12.12 22.44 -9.72
N GLN A 148 11.89 21.18 -10.05
CA GLN A 148 10.53 20.69 -10.35
C GLN A 148 9.60 20.76 -9.13
N LEU A 149 10.11 20.48 -7.93
CA LEU A 149 9.34 20.62 -6.68
C LEU A 149 9.12 22.08 -6.29
N ARG A 150 10.08 22.97 -6.62
CA ARG A 150 9.95 24.41 -6.41
C ARG A 150 8.88 25.03 -7.32
N TYR A 151 8.83 24.58 -8.58
CA TYR A 151 7.93 25.06 -9.63
C TYR A 151 7.19 23.90 -10.28
N PRO A 152 6.23 23.30 -9.57
CA PRO A 152 5.50 22.15 -10.08
C PRO A 152 4.68 22.51 -11.32
N ASP A 153 4.46 21.52 -12.19
CA ASP A 153 3.65 21.69 -13.41
C ASP A 153 2.25 22.19 -13.04
N PRO A 154 1.75 23.28 -13.66
CA PRO A 154 0.43 23.83 -13.33
C PRO A 154 -0.74 22.85 -13.53
N ALA A 155 -0.60 21.86 -14.42
CA ALA A 155 -1.67 20.92 -14.72
C ALA A 155 -1.79 19.82 -13.64
N TYR A 156 -0.67 19.43 -13.02
CA TYR A 156 -0.64 18.28 -12.09
C TYR A 156 -0.19 18.67 -10.68
N GLY A 157 0.46 19.82 -10.54
CA GLY A 157 0.96 20.29 -9.26
C GLY A 157 1.92 19.28 -8.62
N LEU A 158 1.91 19.22 -7.30
CA LEU A 158 2.69 18.25 -6.52
C LEU A 158 2.11 16.84 -6.56
N ALA A 159 0.88 16.65 -7.06
CA ALA A 159 0.28 15.33 -7.22
C ALA A 159 1.08 14.45 -8.19
N ALA A 160 1.81 15.05 -9.15
CA ALA A 160 2.71 14.34 -10.04
C ALA A 160 3.79 13.51 -9.31
N PHE A 161 4.15 13.91 -8.09
CA PHE A 161 5.18 13.24 -7.29
C PHE A 161 4.62 12.17 -6.35
N HIS A 162 3.27 12.02 -6.28
CA HIS A 162 2.61 11.11 -5.34
C HIS A 162 3.04 9.64 -5.51
N PHE A 163 3.04 9.14 -6.75
CA PHE A 163 3.38 7.74 -7.07
C PHE A 163 4.89 7.50 -7.25
N GLY A 164 5.69 8.56 -7.30
CA GLY A 164 7.14 8.49 -7.36
C GLY A 164 7.76 8.76 -6.00
N LEU A 165 8.22 10.00 -5.79
CA LEU A 165 8.88 10.42 -4.56
C LEU A 165 8.00 10.21 -3.31
N GLY A 166 6.69 10.44 -3.42
CA GLY A 166 5.74 10.17 -2.34
C GLY A 166 5.72 8.69 -1.95
N LEU A 167 5.61 7.79 -2.94
CA LEU A 167 5.67 6.34 -2.72
C LEU A 167 7.01 5.90 -2.12
N TRP A 168 8.12 6.45 -2.65
CA TRP A 168 9.45 6.19 -2.09
C TRP A 168 9.54 6.59 -0.61
N MET A 169 9.08 7.79 -0.23
CA MET A 169 9.07 8.24 1.16
C MET A 169 8.23 7.31 2.05
N ARG A 170 7.05 6.91 1.59
CA ARG A 170 6.17 6.01 2.36
C ARG A 170 6.83 4.67 2.66
N ASN A 171 7.51 4.11 1.67
CA ASN A 171 8.17 2.81 1.81
C ASN A 171 9.50 2.92 2.54
N SER A 172 10.37 3.83 2.12
CA SER A 172 11.74 3.92 2.62
C SER A 172 11.81 4.53 4.02
N TRP A 173 10.94 5.50 4.33
CA TRP A 173 10.82 6.08 5.67
C TRP A 173 9.80 5.36 6.56
N GLN A 174 9.29 4.19 6.10
CA GLN A 174 8.41 3.30 6.85
C GLN A 174 7.19 4.02 7.46
N LEU A 175 6.52 4.87 6.67
CA LEU A 175 5.32 5.57 7.12
C LEU A 175 4.14 4.61 7.32
N TRP A 176 4.15 3.44 6.68
CA TRP A 176 3.23 2.32 6.96
C TRP A 176 3.71 1.46 8.14
N GLY A 177 5.01 1.40 8.37
CA GLY A 177 5.66 0.43 9.25
C GLY A 177 5.87 0.90 10.69
N GLY A 178 5.41 2.10 11.08
CA GLY A 178 5.49 2.58 12.45
C GLY A 178 6.81 3.27 12.77
N SER A 179 7.44 3.98 11.82
CA SER A 179 8.68 4.72 12.07
C SER A 179 8.49 5.93 12.99
N ARG A 180 9.61 6.47 13.51
CA ARG A 180 9.59 7.71 14.30
C ARG A 180 9.03 8.92 13.53
N LEU A 181 9.20 8.97 12.20
CA LEU A 181 8.60 10.00 11.36
C LEU A 181 7.07 9.83 11.27
N GLN A 182 6.59 8.61 11.12
CA GLN A 182 5.16 8.32 11.18
C GLN A 182 4.59 8.75 12.54
N GLN A 183 5.27 8.41 13.65
CA GLN A 183 4.84 8.79 14.98
C GLN A 183 4.77 10.32 15.18
N TYR A 184 5.73 11.06 14.60
CA TYR A 184 5.68 12.52 14.59
C TYR A 184 4.39 13.03 13.93
N PHE A 185 4.02 12.51 12.76
CA PHE A 185 2.80 12.89 12.07
C PHE A 185 1.52 12.47 12.80
N VAL A 186 1.50 11.28 13.38
CA VAL A 186 0.39 10.82 14.24
C VAL A 186 0.18 11.77 15.42
N GLY A 187 1.27 12.27 16.03
CA GLY A 187 1.22 13.29 17.08
C GLY A 187 0.62 14.63 16.63
N LEU A 188 0.64 14.92 15.32
CA LEU A 188 0.01 16.09 14.69
C LEU A 188 -1.42 15.80 14.17
N GLY A 189 -1.97 14.61 14.46
CA GLY A 189 -3.31 14.19 13.99
C GLY A 189 -3.35 13.70 12.56
N VAL A 190 -2.21 13.48 11.90
CA VAL A 190 -2.13 12.93 10.54
C VAL A 190 -1.88 11.44 10.62
N HIS A 191 -2.85 10.62 10.21
CA HIS A 191 -2.81 9.17 10.40
C HIS A 191 -2.51 8.38 9.11
N HIS A 192 -2.87 8.93 7.94
CA HIS A 192 -2.69 8.21 6.67
C HIS A 192 -1.32 8.52 6.04
N PRO A 193 -0.52 7.52 5.65
CA PRO A 193 0.79 7.72 5.04
C PRO A 193 0.80 8.55 3.74
N ASP A 194 -0.28 8.48 2.95
CA ASP A 194 -0.41 9.33 1.76
C ASP A 194 -0.49 10.82 2.13
N ASP A 195 -1.25 11.15 3.19
CA ASP A 195 -1.32 12.53 3.72
C ASP A 195 0.03 12.97 4.25
N MET A 196 0.74 12.10 5.00
CA MET A 196 2.08 12.38 5.51
C MET A 196 3.04 12.73 4.38
N SER A 197 3.10 11.87 3.34
CA SER A 197 3.97 12.13 2.19
C SER A 197 3.54 13.37 1.40
N GLY A 198 2.26 13.62 1.26
CA GLY A 198 1.70 14.82 0.64
C GLY A 198 2.07 16.11 1.41
N ILE A 199 2.02 16.08 2.75
CA ILE A 199 2.43 17.17 3.61
C ILE A 199 3.94 17.43 3.44
N ILE A 200 4.77 16.38 3.44
CA ILE A 200 6.21 16.51 3.23
C ILE A 200 6.49 17.20 1.89
N LEU A 201 5.86 16.76 0.81
CA LEU A 201 6.04 17.34 -0.53
C LEU A 201 5.65 18.82 -0.57
N ARG A 202 4.48 19.18 -0.03
CA ARG A 202 4.00 20.58 0.00
C ARG A 202 4.90 21.46 0.83
N SER A 203 5.24 21.00 2.03
CA SER A 203 6.08 21.77 2.94
C SER A 203 7.51 21.92 2.43
N TYR A 204 8.04 20.89 1.77
CA TYR A 204 9.36 20.98 1.15
C TYR A 204 9.37 21.91 -0.05
N SER A 205 8.33 21.90 -0.90
CA SER A 205 8.17 22.88 -1.98
C SER A 205 8.11 24.32 -1.44
N ALA A 206 7.39 24.55 -0.34
CA ALA A 206 7.35 25.85 0.33
C ALA A 206 8.73 26.26 0.89
N TYR A 207 9.43 25.33 1.53
CA TYR A 207 10.80 25.53 2.02
C TYR A 207 11.77 25.91 0.92
N LEU A 208 11.74 25.20 -0.23
CA LEU A 208 12.55 25.55 -1.40
C LEU A 208 12.26 26.96 -1.93
N ASN A 209 11.08 27.50 -1.69
CA ASN A 209 10.68 28.88 -2.03
C ASN A 209 10.89 29.88 -0.88
N GLY A 210 11.68 29.51 0.15
CA GLY A 210 12.02 30.39 1.27
C GLY A 210 10.89 30.67 2.26
N LYS A 211 9.81 29.87 2.24
CA LYS A 211 8.72 30.01 3.20
C LYS A 211 9.09 29.28 4.50
N GLU A 212 8.81 29.93 5.61
CA GLU A 212 8.95 29.29 6.92
C GLU A 212 7.95 28.16 7.13
N LEU A 213 8.40 27.13 7.84
CA LEU A 213 7.54 26.02 8.21
C LEU A 213 6.64 26.43 9.37
N ASP A 214 5.33 26.46 9.16
CA ASP A 214 4.34 26.57 10.22
C ASP A 214 3.78 25.17 10.54
N GLU A 215 4.32 24.55 11.61
CA GLU A 215 3.87 23.23 12.06
C GLU A 215 2.41 23.23 12.53
N LYS A 216 1.85 24.37 12.93
CA LYS A 216 0.45 24.49 13.34
C LYS A 216 -0.52 24.43 12.16
N SER A 217 -0.05 24.70 10.96
CA SER A 217 -0.81 24.57 9.73
C SER A 217 -0.80 23.15 9.14
N ILE A 218 -0.04 22.23 9.74
CA ILE A 218 0.05 20.84 9.29
C ILE A 218 -1.25 20.13 9.63
N ARG A 219 -2.01 19.79 8.59
CA ARG A 219 -3.27 19.04 8.70
C ARG A 219 -3.48 18.17 7.46
N PRO A 220 -4.28 17.09 7.55
CA PRO A 220 -4.69 16.33 6.40
C PRO A 220 -5.32 17.25 5.35
N LEU A 221 -5.15 16.91 4.07
CA LEU A 221 -5.88 17.60 3.00
C LEU A 221 -7.38 17.32 3.17
N THR A 222 -8.17 18.37 3.36
CA THR A 222 -9.61 18.27 3.17
C THR A 222 -9.93 18.48 1.69
N ILE A 223 -10.86 17.68 1.17
CA ILE A 223 -11.29 17.73 -0.25
C ILE A 223 -11.82 19.12 -0.64
N ASP A 224 -12.22 19.93 0.35
CA ASP A 224 -12.83 21.25 0.19
C ASP A 224 -11.82 22.42 0.17
N GLU A 225 -10.53 22.18 0.32
CA GLU A 225 -9.56 23.27 0.19
C GLU A 225 -9.34 23.61 -1.29
N PRO A 226 -9.63 24.88 -1.71
CA PRO A 226 -9.30 25.30 -3.05
C PRO A 226 -7.78 25.11 -3.25
N ALA A 227 -7.40 24.53 -4.39
CA ALA A 227 -6.00 24.42 -4.77
C ALA A 227 -5.33 25.79 -4.54
N PRO A 228 -4.14 25.84 -3.91
CA PRO A 228 -3.46 27.11 -3.69
C PRO A 228 -3.40 27.86 -5.03
N THR A 229 -3.81 29.13 -5.01
CA THR A 229 -3.81 30.00 -6.19
C THR A 229 -2.49 29.80 -6.92
N ALA A 230 -2.56 29.43 -8.19
CA ALA A 230 -1.42 29.03 -8.98
C ALA A 230 -0.31 30.09 -8.86
N PRO A 231 0.93 29.70 -8.54
CA PRO A 231 2.07 30.61 -8.63
C PRO A 231 2.17 31.14 -10.07
N PRO A 232 2.84 32.28 -10.28
CA PRO A 232 3.07 32.78 -11.64
C PRO A 232 3.65 31.66 -12.51
N PRO A 233 3.29 31.60 -13.79
CA PRO A 233 3.69 30.50 -14.65
C PRO A 233 5.20 30.31 -14.58
N PRO A 234 5.67 29.07 -14.37
CA PRO A 234 7.11 28.80 -14.32
C PRO A 234 7.75 29.21 -15.64
N PRO A 235 9.04 29.56 -15.60
CA PRO A 235 9.78 29.79 -16.84
C PRO A 235 9.59 28.56 -17.74
N VAL A 236 9.29 28.83 -19.01
CA VAL A 236 9.02 27.78 -20.01
C VAL A 236 10.22 26.82 -20.05
N ILE A 237 10.09 25.70 -19.35
CA ILE A 237 11.11 24.66 -19.36
C ILE A 237 10.90 23.86 -20.66
N ASP A 238 11.88 23.92 -21.54
CA ASP A 238 11.84 23.14 -22.79
C ASP A 238 11.84 21.63 -22.46
N ARG A 239 10.64 21.03 -22.44
CA ARG A 239 10.42 19.61 -22.15
C ARG A 239 11.26 18.66 -23.01
N LYS A 240 11.66 19.09 -24.22
CA LYS A 240 12.54 18.30 -25.12
C LYS A 240 13.95 18.12 -24.55
N LYS A 241 14.40 19.04 -23.69
CA LYS A 241 15.71 18.99 -23.07
C LYS A 241 15.80 17.94 -21.95
N TYR A 242 14.68 17.59 -21.28
CA TYR A 242 14.61 16.64 -20.17
C TYR A 242 14.47 15.18 -20.61
N TYR A 243 13.93 14.94 -21.81
CA TYR A 243 13.87 13.58 -22.37
C TYR A 243 15.18 13.27 -23.11
N THR A 244 16.29 13.12 -22.37
CA THR A 244 17.57 12.76 -22.96
C THR A 244 17.47 11.38 -23.64
N LYS A 245 18.37 11.13 -24.60
CA LYS A 245 18.46 9.86 -25.33
C LYS A 245 18.70 8.69 -24.36
N GLU A 246 19.40 8.96 -23.26
CA GLU A 246 19.69 8.02 -22.17
C GLU A 246 18.46 7.66 -21.37
N TYR A 247 17.61 8.64 -21.02
CA TYR A 247 16.36 8.40 -20.29
C TYR A 247 15.40 7.51 -21.08
N ARG A 248 15.22 7.78 -22.37
CA ARG A 248 14.40 6.92 -23.24
C ARG A 248 14.97 5.51 -23.40
N ARG A 249 16.32 5.38 -23.34
CA ARG A 249 17.00 4.07 -23.38
C ARG A 249 16.80 3.31 -22.07
N PHE A 250 16.82 4.00 -20.92
CA PHE A 250 16.56 3.47 -19.61
C PHE A 250 15.11 2.94 -19.48
N LEU A 251 14.10 3.73 -19.85
CA LEU A 251 12.69 3.32 -19.85
C LEU A 251 12.46 2.07 -20.70
N ARG A 252 13.01 2.04 -21.93
CA ARG A 252 12.92 0.88 -22.82
C ARG A 252 13.58 -0.37 -22.25
N LYS A 253 14.71 -0.24 -21.57
CA LYS A 253 15.44 -1.37 -20.97
C LYS A 253 14.68 -2.02 -19.82
N ARG A 254 13.80 -1.27 -19.13
CA ARG A 254 12.99 -1.73 -18.00
C ARG A 254 11.54 -2.13 -18.35
N LYS A 255 11.14 -2.09 -19.62
CA LYS A 255 9.75 -2.33 -20.04
C LYS A 255 8.71 -1.49 -19.29
N ILE A 256 9.08 -0.27 -18.92
CA ILE A 256 8.19 0.68 -18.26
C ILE A 256 7.55 1.49 -19.38
N ASP A 257 6.31 1.17 -19.71
CA ASP A 257 5.48 2.01 -20.56
C ASP A 257 5.06 3.23 -19.73
N ASP A 258 5.64 4.37 -20.10
CA ASP A 258 5.19 5.73 -19.76
C ASP A 258 4.86 6.05 -18.29
N PHE A 259 5.82 5.84 -17.37
CA PHE A 259 5.82 6.57 -16.10
C PHE A 259 6.60 7.88 -16.28
N ALA A 260 5.96 8.84 -16.91
CA ALA A 260 6.56 10.07 -17.42
C ALA A 260 6.86 11.13 -16.35
N SER A 261 6.93 10.81 -15.06
CA SER A 261 6.93 11.85 -14.03
C SER A 261 8.16 11.96 -13.13
N LEU A 262 9.12 11.02 -13.18
CA LEU A 262 10.32 11.14 -12.35
C LEU A 262 11.59 11.04 -13.18
N PRO A 263 12.60 11.91 -12.92
CA PRO A 263 13.89 11.81 -13.56
C PRO A 263 14.63 10.53 -13.11
N PRO A 264 15.55 10.01 -13.97
CA PRO A 264 16.28 8.77 -13.72
C PRO A 264 17.05 8.75 -12.40
N GLU A 265 17.51 9.89 -11.94
CA GLU A 265 18.29 10.06 -10.72
C GLU A 265 17.52 9.70 -9.46
N ALA A 266 16.19 9.82 -9.48
CA ALA A 266 15.33 9.40 -8.37
C ALA A 266 15.29 7.87 -8.17
N TYR A 267 15.75 7.10 -9.18
CA TYR A 267 15.75 5.63 -9.18
C TYR A 267 17.16 5.04 -9.26
N ALA A 268 18.20 5.86 -9.36
CA ALA A 268 19.58 5.38 -9.57
C ALA A 268 20.20 4.72 -8.32
N GLU A 269 19.54 4.82 -7.16
CA GLU A 269 20.00 4.23 -5.90
C GLU A 269 19.23 2.95 -5.50
N TYR A 270 18.46 2.33 -6.43
CA TYR A 270 17.74 1.08 -6.15
C TYR A 270 17.95 0.01 -7.19
#